data_f07c4767a522cf0af8f79e4a936d4cf6
#
_entry.id   f07c4767a522cf0af8f79e4a936d4cf6
#
_cell.length_a   1.000
_cell.length_b   1.000
_cell.length_c   1.000
_cell.angle_alpha   90.00
_cell.angle_beta   90.00
_cell.angle_gamma   90.00
#
_symmetry.space_group_name_H-M   'P 1'
#
loop_
_entity.id
_entity.type
_entity.pdbx_description
1 polymer ?
#
loop_
_entity_poly.entity_id
_entity_poly.type
_entity_poly.pdbx_seq_one_letter_code
_entity_poly.pdbx_strand_id
1 'polypeptide(L)'
;MQPSEWENSCHRIGTCALTGSAALFASIPGSYVIVNGPLWCYFYAMKYIDDSMPGAAERFYCTQPDQNSLVYGTEKDLINGFEYLKKNGNPERLFVQNNCSISLVGDDIEGIAAKSHLPWPVYGIDSGGLHGSFAGGFSRALSLLVQQMNPLKKSDGVNVLGLSSIYLRGKADAIEIRRLLELCDIHVVSMPGVGDSWESIMKAPE
;
A
#
# COMPACT_ATOMS: atom_id res chain seq x y z
N MET A 1 9.67 20.81 12.41
CA MET A 1 8.70 20.93 13.51
C MET A 1 8.74 19.60 14.24
N GLN A 2 9.12 19.58 15.52
CA GLN A 2 9.08 18.34 16.30
C GLN A 2 7.60 18.00 16.54
N PRO A 3 7.19 16.73 16.37
CA PRO A 3 5.85 16.31 16.69
C PRO A 3 5.56 16.65 18.15
N SER A 4 4.37 17.16 18.46
CA SER A 4 3.98 17.43 19.83
C SER A 4 3.88 16.10 20.62
N GLU A 5 4.11 16.12 21.92
CA GLU A 5 4.05 14.91 22.76
C GLU A 5 2.68 14.22 22.67
N TRP A 6 1.59 14.96 22.45
CA TRP A 6 0.26 14.35 22.27
C TRP A 6 0.11 13.64 20.92
N GLU A 7 0.77 14.09 19.84
CA GLU A 7 0.81 13.39 18.56
C GLU A 7 1.50 12.03 18.72
N ASN A 8 2.58 11.97 19.51
CA ASN A 8 3.26 10.73 19.83
C ASN A 8 2.42 9.80 20.72
N SER A 9 1.64 10.34 21.66
CA SER A 9 0.81 9.57 22.58
C SER A 9 -0.54 9.12 21.97
N CYS A 10 -1.03 9.81 20.95
CA CYS A 10 -2.27 9.47 20.26
C CYS A 10 -2.09 8.54 19.05
N HIS A 11 -0.89 8.04 18.80
CA HIS A 11 -0.65 7.07 17.72
C HIS A 11 -1.41 5.78 18.01
N ARG A 12 -2.55 5.64 17.39
CA ARG A 12 -3.41 4.46 17.48
C ARG A 12 -2.78 3.23 16.85
N ILE A 13 -1.87 3.45 15.89
CA ILE A 13 -1.12 2.41 15.22
C ILE A 13 0.35 2.81 15.25
N GLY A 14 1.06 2.29 16.26
CA GLY A 14 2.49 2.55 16.46
C GLY A 14 3.37 1.72 15.52
N THR A 15 3.16 1.82 14.20
CA THR A 15 3.95 1.10 13.21
C THR A 15 4.68 2.05 12.26
N CYS A 16 5.59 1.49 11.47
CA CYS A 16 6.39 2.25 10.50
C CYS A 16 5.64 2.47 9.17
N ALA A 17 6.27 3.22 8.29
CA ALA A 17 5.75 3.56 6.97
C ALA A 17 5.39 2.33 6.12
N LEU A 18 6.10 1.19 6.26
CA LEU A 18 5.79 -0.03 5.52
C LEU A 18 4.37 -0.53 5.80
N THR A 19 3.94 -0.54 7.05
CA THR A 19 2.56 -0.94 7.39
C THR A 19 1.54 0.06 6.83
N GLY A 20 1.87 1.35 6.81
CA GLY A 20 0.97 2.39 6.28
C GLY A 20 0.69 2.21 4.78
N SER A 21 1.74 2.02 3.99
CA SER A 21 1.59 1.76 2.55
C SER A 21 0.95 0.39 2.28
N ALA A 22 1.33 -0.65 3.04
CA ALA A 22 0.72 -1.98 2.94
C ALA A 22 -0.79 -1.94 3.19
N ALA A 23 -1.24 -1.18 4.21
CA ALA A 23 -2.66 -1.05 4.54
C ALA A 23 -3.46 -0.41 3.40
N LEU A 24 -2.90 0.61 2.73
CA LEU A 24 -3.54 1.20 1.57
C LEU A 24 -3.64 0.21 0.42
N PHE A 25 -2.55 -0.45 0.05
CA PHE A 25 -2.52 -1.38 -1.07
C PHE A 25 -3.40 -2.61 -0.83
N ALA A 26 -3.40 -3.15 0.40
CA ALA A 26 -4.26 -4.27 0.80
C ALA A 26 -5.75 -3.93 0.69
N SER A 27 -6.12 -2.66 0.88
CA SER A 27 -7.50 -2.21 0.80
C SER A 27 -8.06 -2.21 -0.63
N ILE A 28 -7.20 -2.23 -1.65
CA ILE A 28 -7.61 -2.19 -3.05
C ILE A 28 -7.87 -3.63 -3.54
N PRO A 29 -9.11 -3.97 -3.96
CA PRO A 29 -9.42 -5.29 -4.50
C PRO A 29 -8.52 -5.66 -5.69
N GLY A 30 -8.15 -6.93 -5.80
CA GLY A 30 -7.26 -7.44 -6.87
C GLY A 30 -5.78 -7.05 -6.75
N SER A 31 -5.42 -6.25 -5.75
CA SER A 31 -4.02 -5.87 -5.50
C SER A 31 -3.29 -6.93 -4.69
N TYR A 32 -2.06 -7.24 -5.09
CA TYR A 32 -1.11 -8.08 -4.36
C TYR A 32 0.07 -7.23 -3.90
N VAL A 33 0.72 -7.66 -2.84
CA VAL A 33 1.85 -6.92 -2.24
C VAL A 33 3.02 -7.86 -2.01
N ILE A 34 4.19 -7.48 -2.50
CA ILE A 34 5.46 -8.07 -2.09
C ILE A 34 6.13 -7.15 -1.07
N VAL A 35 6.36 -7.67 0.12
CA VAL A 35 7.26 -7.04 1.09
C VAL A 35 8.68 -7.50 0.77
N ASN A 36 9.45 -6.65 0.12
CA ASN A 36 10.86 -6.90 -0.20
C ASN A 36 11.72 -6.58 1.01
N GLY A 37 11.91 -7.60 1.84
CA GLY A 37 12.58 -7.46 3.13
C GLY A 37 12.45 -8.68 4.01
N PRO A 38 12.94 -8.61 5.26
CA PRO A 38 12.90 -9.73 6.18
C PRO A 38 11.47 -10.04 6.66
N LEU A 39 11.27 -11.29 7.05
CA LEU A 39 9.99 -11.81 7.53
C LEU A 39 9.35 -10.95 8.65
N TRP A 40 10.15 -10.34 9.50
CA TRP A 40 9.65 -9.50 10.59
C TRP A 40 8.87 -8.27 10.09
N CYS A 41 9.32 -7.65 9.00
CA CYS A 41 8.60 -6.51 8.40
C CYS A 41 7.22 -6.95 7.88
N TYR A 42 7.17 -8.10 7.21
CA TYR A 42 5.92 -8.73 6.77
C TYR A 42 5.01 -9.06 7.98
N PHE A 43 5.54 -9.76 8.98
CA PHE A 43 4.79 -10.18 10.16
C PHE A 43 4.12 -8.99 10.88
N TYR A 44 4.89 -7.92 11.14
CA TYR A 44 4.34 -6.73 11.80
C TYR A 44 3.31 -5.99 10.95
N ALA A 45 3.49 -5.91 9.65
CA ALA A 45 2.47 -5.34 8.78
C ALA A 45 1.18 -6.17 8.81
N MET A 46 1.31 -7.49 8.66
CA MET A 46 0.18 -8.41 8.63
C MET A 46 -0.59 -8.49 9.94
N LYS A 47 0.07 -8.34 11.08
CA LYS A 47 -0.58 -8.31 12.40
C LYS A 47 -1.72 -7.28 12.49
N TYR A 48 -1.58 -6.13 11.82
CA TYR A 48 -2.61 -5.09 11.82
C TYR A 48 -3.57 -5.20 10.64
N ILE A 49 -3.11 -5.75 9.52
CA ILE A 49 -3.88 -5.81 8.28
C ILE A 49 -4.88 -6.95 8.32
N ASP A 50 -4.47 -8.15 8.73
CA ASP A 50 -5.30 -9.36 8.68
C ASP A 50 -6.50 -9.29 9.61
N ASP A 51 -6.35 -8.70 10.79
CA ASP A 51 -7.45 -8.47 11.74
C ASP A 51 -8.56 -7.57 11.15
N SER A 52 -8.18 -6.60 10.33
CA SER A 52 -9.10 -5.59 9.78
C SER A 52 -9.60 -5.93 8.38
N MET A 53 -8.84 -6.76 7.67
CA MET A 53 -9.10 -7.20 6.30
C MET A 53 -8.84 -8.71 6.19
N PRO A 54 -9.75 -9.57 6.71
CA PRO A 54 -9.60 -11.02 6.68
C PRO A 54 -9.32 -11.54 5.27
N GLY A 55 -8.35 -12.45 5.14
CA GLY A 55 -7.87 -12.98 3.87
C GLY A 55 -6.86 -12.08 3.13
N ALA A 56 -6.47 -10.94 3.69
CA ALA A 56 -5.44 -10.11 3.09
C ALA A 56 -4.09 -10.84 2.99
N ALA A 57 -3.78 -11.71 3.95
CA ALA A 57 -2.54 -12.49 3.97
C ALA A 57 -2.32 -13.32 2.69
N GLU A 58 -3.39 -13.80 2.05
CA GLU A 58 -3.33 -14.58 0.81
C GLU A 58 -2.81 -13.77 -0.40
N ARG A 59 -2.83 -12.45 -0.29
CA ARG A 59 -2.37 -11.50 -1.31
C ARG A 59 -1.02 -10.88 -1.00
N PHE A 60 -0.37 -11.36 0.06
CA PHE A 60 0.94 -10.86 0.47
C PHE A 60 2.02 -11.93 0.29
N TYR A 61 3.17 -11.49 -0.17
CA TYR A 61 4.39 -12.30 -0.27
C TYR A 61 5.55 -11.58 0.40
N CYS A 62 6.53 -12.34 0.94
CA CYS A 62 7.74 -11.80 1.55
C CYS A 62 8.96 -12.43 0.88
N THR A 63 9.88 -11.62 0.38
CA THR A 63 11.08 -12.12 -0.32
C THR A 63 12.07 -12.80 0.61
N GLN A 64 12.19 -12.34 1.84
CA GLN A 64 13.16 -12.82 2.84
C GLN A 64 14.61 -12.87 2.31
N PRO A 65 15.16 -11.74 1.84
CA PRO A 65 16.48 -11.68 1.25
C PRO A 65 17.56 -12.13 2.24
N ASP A 66 18.57 -12.83 1.73
CA ASP A 66 19.72 -13.27 2.52
C ASP A 66 20.78 -12.15 2.64
N GLN A 67 21.91 -12.47 3.29
CA GLN A 67 23.00 -11.51 3.48
C GLN A 67 23.64 -11.07 2.18
N ASN A 68 23.68 -11.93 1.16
CA ASN A 68 24.23 -11.58 -0.15
C ASN A 68 23.31 -10.63 -0.88
N SER A 69 22.00 -10.86 -0.80
CA SER A 69 20.98 -9.96 -1.40
C SER A 69 21.03 -8.55 -0.79
N LEU A 70 21.36 -8.44 0.50
CA LEU A 70 21.54 -7.13 1.16
C LEU A 70 22.77 -6.34 0.66
N VAL A 71 23.74 -7.02 0.05
CA VAL A 71 24.97 -6.41 -0.46
C VAL A 71 24.91 -6.21 -1.98
N TYR A 72 24.39 -7.20 -2.69
CA TYR A 72 24.46 -7.26 -4.17
C TYR A 72 23.12 -6.98 -4.86
N GLY A 73 22.06 -6.73 -4.11
CA GLY A 73 20.72 -6.47 -4.65
C GLY A 73 19.77 -7.67 -4.51
N THR A 74 18.47 -7.38 -4.54
CA THR A 74 17.39 -8.35 -4.33
C THR A 74 16.74 -8.81 -5.65
N GLU A 75 17.35 -8.54 -6.81
CA GLU A 75 16.80 -8.89 -8.12
C GLU A 75 16.36 -10.36 -8.18
N LYS A 76 17.22 -11.28 -7.70
CA LYS A 76 16.90 -12.71 -7.67
C LYS A 76 15.70 -13.04 -6.79
N ASP A 77 15.62 -12.41 -5.63
CA ASP A 77 14.54 -12.67 -4.67
C ASP A 77 13.21 -12.13 -5.20
N LEU A 78 13.22 -10.96 -5.85
CA LEU A 78 12.06 -10.40 -6.53
C LEU A 78 11.61 -11.29 -7.69
N ILE A 79 12.51 -11.75 -8.55
CA ILE A 79 12.19 -12.67 -9.65
C ILE A 79 11.54 -13.94 -9.11
N ASN A 80 12.07 -14.53 -8.04
CA ASN A 80 11.47 -15.71 -7.40
C ASN A 80 10.05 -15.39 -6.89
N GLY A 81 9.83 -14.24 -6.29
CA GLY A 81 8.51 -13.78 -5.87
C GLY A 81 7.53 -13.61 -7.03
N PHE A 82 7.98 -13.04 -8.13
CA PHE A 82 7.18 -12.89 -9.34
C PHE A 82 6.78 -14.25 -9.95
N GLU A 83 7.73 -15.18 -10.05
CA GLU A 83 7.47 -16.54 -10.55
C GLU A 83 6.53 -17.33 -9.61
N TYR A 84 6.65 -17.12 -8.30
CA TYR A 84 5.71 -17.70 -7.35
C TYR A 84 4.28 -17.17 -7.59
N LEU A 85 4.13 -15.85 -7.74
CA LEU A 85 2.83 -15.23 -7.99
C LEU A 85 2.23 -15.60 -9.35
N LYS A 86 3.04 -15.80 -10.39
CA LYS A 86 2.56 -16.33 -11.68
C LYS A 86 1.91 -17.70 -11.56
N LYS A 87 2.38 -18.53 -10.63
CA LYS A 87 1.91 -19.90 -10.44
C LYS A 87 0.76 -20.03 -9.46
N ASN A 88 0.76 -19.21 -8.41
CA ASN A 88 -0.10 -19.38 -7.24
C ASN A 88 -1.02 -18.19 -6.96
N GLY A 89 -0.80 -17.05 -7.60
CA GLY A 89 -1.57 -15.84 -7.43
C GLY A 89 -2.40 -15.52 -8.68
N ASN A 90 -3.25 -14.52 -8.53
CA ASN A 90 -3.98 -13.92 -9.65
C ASN A 90 -4.05 -12.39 -9.48
N PRO A 91 -2.90 -11.68 -9.46
CA PRO A 91 -2.89 -10.24 -9.29
C PRO A 91 -3.50 -9.53 -10.51
N GLU A 92 -4.32 -8.52 -10.27
CA GLU A 92 -4.64 -7.51 -11.28
C GLU A 92 -3.55 -6.43 -11.33
N ARG A 93 -2.88 -6.23 -10.20
CA ARG A 93 -1.73 -5.32 -10.01
C ARG A 93 -0.88 -5.76 -8.83
N LEU A 94 0.39 -5.42 -8.88
CA LEU A 94 1.36 -5.80 -7.87
C LEU A 94 2.07 -4.57 -7.32
N PHE A 95 2.08 -4.43 -6.00
CA PHE A 95 2.89 -3.44 -5.30
C PHE A 95 4.10 -4.12 -4.65
N VAL A 96 5.28 -3.56 -4.86
CA VAL A 96 6.52 -4.03 -4.23
C VAL A 96 7.01 -2.98 -3.26
N GLN A 97 7.13 -3.34 -2.00
CA GLN A 97 7.52 -2.46 -0.91
C GLN A 97 8.92 -2.81 -0.41
N ASN A 98 9.90 -1.94 -0.63
CA ASN A 98 11.20 -2.08 -0.02
C ASN A 98 11.14 -1.72 1.47
N ASN A 99 11.75 -2.56 2.30
CA ASN A 99 12.00 -2.25 3.70
C ASN A 99 13.20 -1.29 3.86
N CYS A 100 13.58 -0.99 5.12
CA CYS A 100 14.68 -0.06 5.43
C CYS A 100 16.01 -0.47 4.78
N SER A 101 16.38 -1.74 4.87
CA SER A 101 17.67 -2.23 4.37
C SER A 101 17.71 -2.21 2.83
N ILE A 102 16.64 -2.64 2.20
CA ILE A 102 16.57 -2.72 0.74
C ILE A 102 16.45 -1.34 0.10
N SER A 103 15.74 -0.40 0.74
CA SER A 103 15.72 1.00 0.30
C SER A 103 17.12 1.62 0.22
N LEU A 104 18.07 1.16 1.05
CA LEU A 104 19.47 1.62 1.00
C LEU A 104 20.28 0.95 -0.12
N VAL A 105 19.88 -0.23 -0.56
CA VAL A 105 20.52 -0.93 -1.70
C VAL A 105 20.18 -0.24 -3.02
N GLY A 106 18.94 0.27 -3.14
CA GLY A 106 18.53 1.07 -4.29
C GLY A 106 18.19 0.24 -5.53
N ASP A 107 17.60 -0.94 -5.35
CA ASP A 107 17.18 -1.78 -6.46
C ASP A 107 16.12 -1.09 -7.34
N ASP A 108 16.29 -1.19 -8.66
CA ASP A 108 15.32 -0.74 -9.66
C ASP A 108 14.19 -1.77 -9.82
N ILE A 109 13.18 -1.68 -8.95
CA ILE A 109 12.04 -2.62 -8.93
C ILE A 109 11.33 -2.66 -10.29
N GLU A 110 11.12 -1.50 -10.90
CA GLU A 110 10.37 -1.39 -12.16
C GLU A 110 11.17 -1.96 -13.32
N GLY A 111 12.49 -1.72 -13.35
CA GLY A 111 13.39 -2.34 -14.31
C GLY A 111 13.47 -3.87 -14.18
N ILE A 112 13.49 -4.39 -12.95
CA ILE A 112 13.45 -5.85 -12.69
C ILE A 112 12.12 -6.44 -13.16
N ALA A 113 11.00 -5.76 -12.86
CA ALA A 113 9.67 -6.19 -13.28
C ALA A 113 9.53 -6.20 -14.81
N ALA A 114 10.04 -5.16 -15.50
CA ALA A 114 10.02 -5.08 -16.96
C ALA A 114 10.76 -6.25 -17.63
N LYS A 115 11.92 -6.64 -17.10
CA LYS A 115 12.68 -7.82 -17.57
C LYS A 115 11.95 -9.14 -17.34
N SER A 116 11.07 -9.20 -16.32
CA SER A 116 10.35 -10.41 -15.92
C SER A 116 9.10 -10.70 -16.76
N HIS A 117 8.71 -9.82 -17.69
CA HIS A 117 7.56 -9.97 -18.58
C HIS A 117 6.28 -10.40 -17.82
N LEU A 118 5.90 -9.60 -16.81
CA LEU A 118 4.74 -9.89 -15.97
C LEU A 118 3.42 -9.54 -16.69
N PRO A 119 2.34 -10.32 -16.52
CA PRO A 119 1.05 -10.05 -17.16
C PRO A 119 0.25 -8.92 -16.47
N TRP A 120 0.74 -8.39 -15.38
CA TRP A 120 0.14 -7.31 -14.59
C TRP A 120 1.12 -6.15 -14.37
N PRO A 121 0.61 -4.93 -14.13
CA PRO A 121 1.46 -3.79 -13.77
C PRO A 121 2.11 -3.99 -12.39
N VAL A 122 3.34 -3.49 -12.25
CA VAL A 122 4.10 -3.50 -11.00
C VAL A 122 4.45 -2.07 -10.61
N TYR A 123 4.26 -1.75 -9.34
CA TYR A 123 4.54 -0.44 -8.76
C TYR A 123 5.48 -0.60 -7.58
N GLY A 124 6.65 0.03 -7.67
CA GLY A 124 7.67 0.02 -6.62
C GLY A 124 7.52 1.18 -5.63
N ILE A 125 7.78 0.94 -4.35
CA ILE A 125 7.81 1.99 -3.34
C ILE A 125 8.84 1.69 -2.25
N ASP A 126 9.63 2.70 -1.89
CA ASP A 126 10.43 2.68 -0.68
C ASP A 126 9.58 3.15 0.49
N SER A 127 9.23 2.22 1.37
CA SER A 127 8.30 2.45 2.47
C SER A 127 8.77 1.92 3.82
N GLY A 128 10.06 1.60 3.96
CA GLY A 128 10.62 1.18 5.24
C GLY A 128 10.50 2.24 6.34
N GLY A 129 10.82 1.86 7.58
CA GLY A 129 10.75 2.75 8.75
C GLY A 129 11.63 3.99 8.67
N LEU A 130 12.64 4.03 7.78
CA LEU A 130 13.43 5.24 7.47
C LEU A 130 12.58 6.35 6.85
N HIS A 131 11.43 6.01 6.28
CA HIS A 131 10.47 6.95 5.68
C HIS A 131 9.38 7.39 6.65
N GLY A 132 9.49 7.05 7.93
CA GLY A 132 8.65 7.57 9.01
C GLY A 132 7.60 6.60 9.55
N SER A 133 6.52 7.19 10.07
CA SER A 133 5.41 6.49 10.71
C SER A 133 4.41 5.90 9.71
N PHE A 134 3.40 5.20 10.24
CA PHE A 134 2.24 4.71 9.48
C PHE A 134 1.63 5.79 8.57
N ALA A 135 1.36 6.98 9.11
CA ALA A 135 0.77 8.07 8.33
C ALA A 135 1.67 8.52 7.17
N GLY A 136 2.99 8.57 7.40
CA GLY A 136 3.96 8.87 6.35
C GLY A 136 3.94 7.83 5.22
N GLY A 137 3.91 6.55 5.55
CA GLY A 137 3.83 5.46 4.57
C GLY A 137 2.51 5.46 3.79
N PHE A 138 1.40 5.67 4.48
CA PHE A 138 0.09 5.79 3.85
C PHE A 138 0.04 6.96 2.86
N SER A 139 0.57 8.13 3.24
CA SER A 139 0.64 9.31 2.39
C SER A 139 1.52 9.08 1.15
N ARG A 140 2.68 8.40 1.30
CA ARG A 140 3.54 8.04 0.16
C ARG A 140 2.84 7.09 -0.80
N ALA A 141 2.11 6.13 -0.29
CA ALA A 141 1.32 5.21 -1.10
C ALA A 141 0.18 5.94 -1.84
N LEU A 142 -0.51 6.88 -1.19
CA LEU A 142 -1.47 7.77 -1.86
C LEU A 142 -0.81 8.56 -2.99
N SER A 143 0.38 9.12 -2.76
CA SER A 143 1.11 9.86 -3.79
C SER A 143 1.47 8.98 -4.99
N LEU A 144 1.83 7.71 -4.75
CA LEU A 144 2.06 6.73 -5.82
C LEU A 144 0.77 6.50 -6.64
N LEU A 145 -0.38 6.34 -5.99
CA LEU A 145 -1.66 6.17 -6.67
C LEU A 145 -2.04 7.40 -7.51
N VAL A 146 -1.85 8.60 -6.97
CA VAL A 146 -2.12 9.87 -7.69
C VAL A 146 -1.30 9.97 -8.97
N GLN A 147 -0.05 9.50 -8.97
CA GLN A 147 0.78 9.46 -10.19
C GLN A 147 0.24 8.53 -11.28
N GLN A 148 -0.60 7.56 -10.91
CA GLN A 148 -1.24 6.63 -11.85
C GLN A 148 -2.60 7.13 -12.35
N MET A 149 -3.17 8.18 -11.73
CA MET A 149 -4.46 8.74 -12.15
C MET A 149 -4.36 9.37 -13.54
N ASN A 150 -5.42 9.19 -14.33
CA ASN A 150 -5.53 9.89 -15.61
C ASN A 150 -6.23 11.24 -15.40
N PRO A 151 -5.52 12.39 -15.53
CA PRO A 151 -6.08 13.71 -15.28
C PRO A 151 -7.19 14.10 -16.30
N LEU A 152 -7.34 13.36 -17.39
CA LEU A 152 -8.42 13.56 -18.37
C LEU A 152 -9.71 12.83 -17.99
N LYS A 153 -9.67 11.91 -17.05
CA LYS A 153 -10.85 11.20 -16.53
C LYS A 153 -11.36 11.88 -15.27
N LYS A 154 -12.00 13.02 -15.46
CA LYS A 154 -12.66 13.74 -14.37
C LYS A 154 -13.98 13.08 -13.98
N SER A 155 -14.34 13.20 -12.72
CA SER A 155 -15.61 12.76 -12.16
C SER A 155 -16.16 13.84 -11.25
N ASP A 156 -17.42 14.19 -11.45
CA ASP A 156 -18.12 15.12 -10.55
C ASP A 156 -18.20 14.51 -9.14
N GLY A 157 -17.69 15.23 -8.15
CA GLY A 157 -17.66 14.78 -6.75
C GLY A 157 -16.33 14.99 -6.08
N VAL A 158 -16.16 14.33 -4.93
CA VAL A 158 -14.98 14.46 -4.07
C VAL A 158 -14.32 13.12 -3.78
N ASN A 159 -13.00 13.15 -3.56
CA ASN A 159 -12.27 12.04 -2.96
C ASN A 159 -12.01 12.34 -1.48
N VAL A 160 -12.33 11.40 -0.62
CA VAL A 160 -12.08 11.50 0.83
C VAL A 160 -10.80 10.77 1.14
N LEU A 161 -9.79 11.50 1.64
CA LEU A 161 -8.45 10.96 1.91
C LEU A 161 -8.20 10.82 3.41
N GLY A 162 -7.30 9.90 3.78
CA GLY A 162 -6.83 9.74 5.17
C GLY A 162 -7.56 8.68 5.97
N LEU A 163 -8.53 7.99 5.39
CA LEU A 163 -9.18 6.84 6.02
C LEU A 163 -8.40 5.55 5.78
N SER A 164 -8.43 4.65 6.76
CA SER A 164 -7.84 3.32 6.61
C SER A 164 -8.69 2.25 7.29
N SER A 165 -8.83 1.11 6.63
CA SER A 165 -9.55 -0.06 7.17
C SER A 165 -8.92 -0.60 8.46
N ILE A 166 -7.64 -0.34 8.71
CA ILE A 166 -6.96 -0.81 9.93
C ILE A 166 -7.13 0.14 11.12
N TYR A 167 -7.73 1.31 10.93
CA TYR A 167 -8.14 2.16 12.05
C TYR A 167 -9.32 1.52 12.79
N LEU A 168 -9.35 1.72 14.11
CA LEU A 168 -10.50 1.33 14.89
C LEU A 168 -11.77 1.97 14.28
N ARG A 169 -12.71 1.11 13.82
CA ARG A 169 -13.95 1.52 13.13
C ARG A 169 -13.76 2.20 11.76
N GLY A 170 -12.58 2.18 11.16
CA GLY A 170 -12.31 2.90 9.92
C GLY A 170 -13.31 2.63 8.78
N LYS A 171 -13.76 1.38 8.62
CA LYS A 171 -14.82 1.04 7.63
C LYS A 171 -16.19 1.63 8.00
N ALA A 172 -16.57 1.60 9.29
CA ALA A 172 -17.84 2.17 9.73
C ALA A 172 -17.85 3.69 9.60
N ASP A 173 -16.73 4.33 9.94
CA ASP A 173 -16.56 5.77 9.79
C ASP A 173 -16.62 6.18 8.30
N ALA A 174 -16.04 5.39 7.40
CA ALA A 174 -16.13 5.63 5.95
C ALA A 174 -17.58 5.57 5.43
N ILE A 175 -18.34 4.57 5.87
CA ILE A 175 -19.76 4.45 5.52
C ILE A 175 -20.54 5.68 5.98
N GLU A 176 -20.32 6.12 7.23
CA GLU A 176 -21.05 7.25 7.79
C GLU A 176 -20.63 8.58 7.13
N ILE A 177 -19.35 8.78 6.87
CA ILE A 177 -18.86 9.96 6.15
C ILE A 177 -19.49 10.03 4.75
N ARG A 178 -19.51 8.92 4.01
CA ARG A 178 -20.15 8.84 2.69
C ARG A 178 -21.62 9.24 2.80
N ARG A 179 -22.35 8.64 3.74
CA ARG A 179 -23.77 8.93 3.97
C ARG A 179 -24.02 10.43 4.26
N LEU A 180 -23.19 11.04 5.10
CA LEU A 180 -23.32 12.48 5.45
C LEU A 180 -23.04 13.39 4.26
N LEU A 181 -22.02 13.09 3.47
CA LEU A 181 -21.70 13.88 2.27
C LEU A 181 -22.81 13.76 1.23
N GLU A 182 -23.33 12.56 0.99
CA GLU A 182 -24.45 12.33 0.05
C GLU A 182 -25.74 13.02 0.50
N LEU A 183 -26.01 13.16 1.80
CA LEU A 183 -27.11 13.97 2.32
C LEU A 183 -26.93 15.48 2.08
N CYS A 184 -25.71 15.92 1.83
CA CYS A 184 -25.40 17.29 1.43
C CYS A 184 -25.30 17.45 -0.09
N ASP A 185 -25.80 16.50 -0.87
CA ASP A 185 -25.69 16.46 -2.33
C ASP A 185 -24.23 16.47 -2.84
N ILE A 186 -23.29 16.01 -2.01
CA ILE A 186 -21.88 15.86 -2.38
C ILE A 186 -21.61 14.40 -2.74
N HIS A 187 -21.38 14.14 -4.02
CA HIS A 187 -21.05 12.78 -4.48
C HIS A 187 -19.62 12.37 -4.08
N VAL A 188 -19.46 11.19 -3.46
CA VAL A 188 -18.15 10.65 -3.10
C VAL A 188 -17.67 9.70 -4.17
N VAL A 189 -16.66 10.10 -4.91
CA VAL A 189 -16.04 9.32 -5.99
C VAL A 189 -15.23 8.17 -5.43
N SER A 190 -14.33 8.44 -4.48
CA SER A 190 -13.52 7.41 -3.84
C SER A 190 -13.09 7.77 -2.42
N MET A 191 -12.80 6.72 -1.64
CA MET A 191 -12.19 6.76 -0.31
C MET A 191 -11.03 5.76 -0.25
N PRO A 192 -9.85 6.10 -0.79
CA PRO A 192 -8.71 5.19 -0.78
C PRO A 192 -8.32 4.76 0.64
N GLY A 193 -8.14 3.46 0.85
CA GLY A 193 -7.78 2.88 2.16
C GLY A 193 -8.91 2.13 2.86
N VAL A 194 -10.13 2.14 2.32
CA VAL A 194 -11.28 1.48 2.96
C VAL A 194 -12.04 0.49 2.07
N GLY A 195 -11.45 0.10 0.94
CA GLY A 195 -11.94 -0.98 0.10
C GLY A 195 -12.54 -0.54 -1.25
N ASP A 196 -12.34 0.71 -1.64
CA ASP A 196 -12.80 1.18 -2.95
C ASP A 196 -12.04 0.51 -4.11
N SER A 197 -12.71 0.37 -5.25
CA SER A 197 -12.12 -0.24 -6.44
C SER A 197 -11.03 0.63 -7.05
N TRP A 198 -10.14 -0.03 -7.78
CA TRP A 198 -9.10 0.68 -8.55
C TRP A 198 -9.67 1.72 -9.49
N GLU A 199 -10.76 1.38 -10.19
CA GLU A 199 -11.40 2.26 -11.16
C GLU A 199 -11.95 3.54 -10.50
N SER A 200 -12.49 3.43 -9.28
CA SER A 200 -12.96 4.58 -8.51
C SER A 200 -11.80 5.46 -8.05
N ILE A 201 -10.72 4.84 -7.55
CA ILE A 201 -9.52 5.54 -7.08
C ILE A 201 -8.82 6.28 -8.22
N MET A 202 -8.80 5.70 -9.43
CA MET A 202 -8.14 6.31 -10.60
C MET A 202 -8.91 7.46 -11.25
N LYS A 203 -10.14 7.77 -10.79
CA LYS A 203 -10.88 8.94 -11.24
C LYS A 203 -10.38 10.18 -10.51
N ALA A 204 -9.89 11.17 -11.25
CA ALA A 204 -9.59 12.47 -10.66
C ALA A 204 -10.90 13.21 -10.34
N PRO A 205 -11.05 13.86 -9.17
CA PRO A 205 -12.15 14.79 -8.91
C PRO A 205 -12.03 16.01 -9.86
N GLU A 206 -13.15 16.67 -10.13
CA GLU A 206 -13.16 17.95 -10.87
C GLU A 206 -12.51 19.09 -10.11
#